data_29906e6e921eb88b0ddbf6b464d9f819
#
_entry.id   29906e6e921eb88b0ddbf6b464d9f819
#
_cell.length_a   1.000
_cell.length_b   1.000
_cell.length_c   1.000
_cell.angle_alpha   90.00
_cell.angle_beta   90.00
_cell.angle_gamma   90.00
#
_symmetry.space_group_name_H-M   'P 1'
#
loop_
_entity.id
_entity.type
_entity.pdbx_description
1 polymer ?
#
loop_
_entity_poly.entity_id
_entity_poly.type
_entity_poly.pdbx_seq_one_letter_code
_entity_poly.pdbx_strand_id
1 'polypeptide(L)'
;MLLTYAAQNGLDLEEILVKEIVEAKSALEFNRWNADIESRFWLAFNQIAKLVAPVSVDSLKATHVLTDDQDLKCKTGFLGGIRGWLFGRKRRSSAQRSVITYQRGTLLVLALLMGAQFYWIIVSNLTTDISQTLPKKIEVLEQERSRLLLQVSPEKILSKNRETLDKKIDSENITDDVLSISQKSDTTPLLPINQQIQLIDKQIEETKYRLEANYNLLTIWVSTFFINKTQENILKRQNQNAPQKLEAQRSILRDTAALQEAKFILQGIQLYILPLLYGLLGAAAYVLRTLTTEIRNLTYEIESNIRYRLRIQLGAVSGLAIGWFSDAGLTFSASTLSLSPLALAFLAGYSVEVLFSLMDRMIYTFSSEETPLRNKIPDKKS
;
A
#
# COMPACT_ATOMS: atom_id res chain seq x y z
N MET A 1 -25.71 -28.46 27.28
CA MET A 1 -24.50 -28.08 26.49
C MET A 1 -23.22 -28.30 27.25
N LEU A 2 -22.94 -27.65 28.38
CA LEU A 2 -21.68 -27.87 29.14
C LEU A 2 -21.49 -29.33 29.56
N LEU A 3 -22.51 -29.96 30.07
CA LEU A 3 -22.55 -31.37 30.50
C LEU A 3 -22.22 -32.31 29.30
N THR A 4 -22.87 -32.05 28.16
CA THR A 4 -22.61 -32.82 26.93
C THR A 4 -21.17 -32.63 26.43
N TYR A 5 -20.64 -31.40 26.50
CA TYR A 5 -19.28 -31.11 26.15
C TYR A 5 -18.28 -31.81 27.09
N ALA A 6 -18.50 -31.74 28.41
CA ALA A 6 -17.66 -32.40 29.40
C ALA A 6 -17.62 -33.92 29.21
N ALA A 7 -18.79 -34.54 28.97
CA ALA A 7 -18.88 -35.97 28.67
C ALA A 7 -18.18 -36.37 27.37
N GLN A 8 -18.31 -35.55 26.30
CA GLN A 8 -17.62 -35.81 25.02
C GLN A 8 -16.10 -35.69 25.11
N ASN A 9 -15.58 -34.85 26.00
CA ASN A 9 -14.16 -34.67 26.21
C ASN A 9 -13.57 -35.58 27.31
N GLY A 10 -14.39 -36.50 27.85
CA GLY A 10 -13.92 -37.46 28.84
C GLY A 10 -13.53 -36.85 30.19
N LEU A 11 -14.12 -35.65 30.52
CA LEU A 11 -13.91 -35.04 31.83
C LEU A 11 -14.62 -35.88 32.89
N ASP A 12 -13.92 -36.19 33.95
CA ASP A 12 -14.50 -36.92 35.09
C ASP A 12 -15.45 -36.04 35.86
N LEU A 13 -16.77 -36.32 35.67
CA LEU A 13 -17.84 -35.58 36.31
C LEU A 13 -18.37 -36.40 37.49
N GLU A 14 -18.37 -35.80 38.67
CA GLU A 14 -19.03 -36.41 39.81
C GLU A 14 -20.50 -36.70 39.49
N GLU A 15 -20.93 -37.92 39.77
CA GLU A 15 -22.30 -38.39 39.52
C GLU A 15 -23.36 -37.50 40.18
N ILE A 16 -23.03 -36.94 41.33
CA ILE A 16 -23.91 -36.02 42.09
C ILE A 16 -24.21 -34.78 41.27
N LEU A 17 -23.21 -34.17 40.62
CA LEU A 17 -23.36 -32.94 39.81
C LEU A 17 -24.26 -33.18 38.57
N VAL A 18 -24.09 -34.33 37.96
CA VAL A 18 -24.90 -34.73 36.80
C VAL A 18 -26.35 -34.93 37.22
N LYS A 19 -26.58 -35.63 38.35
CA LYS A 19 -27.90 -35.88 38.91
C LYS A 19 -28.63 -34.57 39.25
N GLU A 20 -28.00 -33.61 39.91
CA GLU A 20 -28.61 -32.33 40.28
C GLU A 20 -29.01 -31.50 39.05
N ILE A 21 -28.21 -31.47 37.99
CA ILE A 21 -28.56 -30.75 36.78
C ILE A 21 -29.72 -31.43 36.02
N VAL A 22 -29.75 -32.76 35.98
CA VAL A 22 -30.83 -33.51 35.34
C VAL A 22 -32.14 -33.33 36.13
N GLU A 23 -32.07 -33.36 37.47
CA GLU A 23 -33.21 -33.11 38.34
C GLU A 23 -33.73 -31.69 38.16
N ALA A 24 -32.87 -30.68 38.14
CA ALA A 24 -33.24 -29.29 37.86
C ALA A 24 -33.90 -29.12 36.48
N LYS A 25 -33.39 -29.81 35.44
CA LYS A 25 -33.98 -29.79 34.11
C LYS A 25 -35.39 -30.41 34.13
N SER A 26 -35.58 -31.53 34.77
CA SER A 26 -36.87 -32.19 34.88
C SER A 26 -37.86 -31.32 35.69
N ALA A 27 -37.41 -30.71 36.80
CA ALA A 27 -38.21 -29.80 37.58
C ALA A 27 -38.69 -28.58 36.77
N LEU A 28 -37.87 -28.06 35.85
CA LEU A 28 -38.24 -27.00 34.94
C LEU A 28 -39.30 -27.44 33.92
N GLU A 29 -39.16 -28.64 33.36
CA GLU A 29 -40.08 -29.23 32.38
C GLU A 29 -41.46 -29.50 33.02
N PHE A 30 -41.51 -29.95 34.30
CA PHE A 30 -42.73 -30.25 35.02
C PHE A 30 -43.27 -29.09 35.90
N ASN A 31 -42.73 -27.88 35.71
CA ASN A 31 -43.13 -26.67 36.47
C ASN A 31 -43.04 -26.85 38.00
N ARG A 32 -42.05 -27.59 38.48
CA ARG A 32 -41.81 -27.86 39.92
C ARG A 32 -40.58 -27.10 40.45
N TRP A 33 -40.20 -26.01 39.76
CA TRP A 33 -39.05 -25.20 40.12
C TRP A 33 -39.27 -24.50 41.46
N ASN A 34 -38.33 -24.65 42.38
CA ASN A 34 -38.34 -23.99 43.70
C ASN A 34 -36.94 -23.46 44.04
N ALA A 35 -36.85 -22.65 45.12
CA ALA A 35 -35.60 -22.00 45.53
C ALA A 35 -34.50 -22.99 45.94
N ASP A 36 -34.86 -24.17 46.48
CA ASP A 36 -33.91 -25.19 46.87
C ASP A 36 -33.26 -25.88 45.64
N ILE A 37 -34.08 -26.23 44.67
CA ILE A 37 -33.62 -26.78 43.38
C ILE A 37 -32.75 -25.75 42.64
N GLU A 38 -33.14 -24.48 42.66
CA GLU A 38 -32.37 -23.39 42.05
C GLU A 38 -30.99 -23.23 42.70
N SER A 39 -30.91 -23.26 44.02
CA SER A 39 -29.63 -23.15 44.74
C SER A 39 -28.70 -24.31 44.40
N ARG A 40 -29.19 -25.55 44.42
CA ARG A 40 -28.43 -26.75 44.07
C ARG A 40 -28.00 -26.73 42.62
N PHE A 41 -28.86 -26.30 41.72
CA PHE A 41 -28.54 -26.11 40.30
C PHE A 41 -27.34 -25.13 40.09
N TRP A 42 -27.39 -23.95 40.74
CA TRP A 42 -26.33 -22.96 40.57
C TRP A 42 -24.99 -23.44 41.18
N LEU A 43 -25.01 -24.19 42.28
CA LEU A 43 -23.81 -24.82 42.85
C LEU A 43 -23.21 -25.82 41.84
N ALA A 44 -24.02 -26.76 41.38
CA ALA A 44 -23.59 -27.76 40.40
C ALA A 44 -23.11 -27.14 39.09
N PHE A 45 -23.85 -26.14 38.59
CA PHE A 45 -23.49 -25.39 37.37
C PHE A 45 -22.12 -24.70 37.50
N ASN A 46 -21.88 -24.01 38.65
CA ASN A 46 -20.62 -23.33 38.88
C ASN A 46 -19.44 -24.32 38.97
N GLN A 47 -19.61 -25.49 39.57
CA GLN A 47 -18.58 -26.53 39.62
C GLN A 47 -18.27 -27.07 38.23
N ILE A 48 -19.27 -27.38 37.41
CA ILE A 48 -19.07 -27.84 36.03
C ILE A 48 -18.47 -26.73 35.18
N ALA A 49 -18.87 -25.48 35.34
CA ALA A 49 -18.29 -24.34 34.61
C ALA A 49 -16.80 -24.16 34.94
N LYS A 50 -16.37 -24.40 36.19
CA LYS A 50 -14.95 -24.40 36.57
C LYS A 50 -14.16 -25.56 35.96
N LEU A 51 -14.73 -26.75 35.89
CA LEU A 51 -14.07 -27.93 35.30
C LEU A 51 -13.92 -27.78 33.77
N VAL A 52 -14.85 -27.12 33.11
CA VAL A 52 -14.89 -26.94 31.65
C VAL A 52 -14.13 -25.68 31.22
N ALA A 53 -13.75 -24.80 32.17
CA ALA A 53 -13.03 -23.57 31.83
C ALA A 53 -11.80 -23.85 30.93
N PRO A 54 -11.55 -23.03 29.89
CA PRO A 54 -12.11 -21.68 29.62
C PRO A 54 -13.37 -21.66 28.74
N VAL A 55 -14.03 -22.78 28.48
CA VAL A 55 -15.21 -22.86 27.61
C VAL A 55 -16.45 -22.41 28.39
N SER A 56 -17.20 -21.45 27.82
CA SER A 56 -18.44 -20.91 28.39
C SER A 56 -19.69 -21.43 27.64
N VAL A 57 -20.85 -21.30 28.25
CA VAL A 57 -22.14 -21.61 27.58
C VAL A 57 -22.34 -20.75 26.36
N ASP A 58 -21.92 -19.49 26.41
CA ASP A 58 -22.10 -18.54 25.32
C ASP A 58 -21.13 -18.81 24.18
N SER A 59 -19.90 -19.28 24.47
CA SER A 59 -18.97 -19.72 23.46
C SER A 59 -19.45 -20.99 22.73
N LEU A 60 -20.04 -21.94 23.46
CA LEU A 60 -20.65 -23.14 22.87
C LEU A 60 -21.87 -22.78 21.99
N LYS A 61 -22.73 -21.86 22.43
CA LYS A 61 -23.83 -21.36 21.59
C LYS A 61 -23.37 -20.66 20.35
N ALA A 62 -22.30 -19.85 20.45
CA ALA A 62 -21.74 -19.11 19.33
C ALA A 62 -21.08 -20.02 18.28
N THR A 63 -20.49 -21.14 18.68
CA THR A 63 -19.84 -22.11 17.80
C THR A 63 -20.81 -23.16 17.24
N HIS A 64 -21.87 -23.49 17.99
CA HIS A 64 -22.88 -24.45 17.54
C HIS A 64 -23.77 -23.85 16.45
N VAL A 65 -24.12 -24.65 15.43
CA VAL A 65 -25.09 -24.23 14.42
C VAL A 65 -26.47 -24.26 15.06
N LEU A 66 -26.98 -23.10 15.44
CA LEU A 66 -28.34 -22.97 15.97
C LEU A 66 -29.36 -23.35 14.90
N THR A 67 -30.19 -24.31 15.21
CA THR A 67 -31.34 -24.75 14.40
C THR A 67 -32.55 -23.80 14.56
N ASP A 68 -32.38 -22.68 15.25
CA ASP A 68 -33.48 -21.80 15.60
C ASP A 68 -33.96 -20.96 14.41
N ASP A 69 -35.23 -21.13 14.05
CA ASP A 69 -35.89 -20.52 12.87
C ASP A 69 -36.19 -19.01 13.03
N GLN A 70 -35.82 -18.38 14.13
CA GLN A 70 -36.20 -17.00 14.44
C GLN A 70 -35.43 -15.91 13.73
N ASP A 71 -34.25 -16.20 13.19
CA ASP A 71 -33.39 -15.18 12.53
C ASP A 71 -33.72 -14.94 11.04
N LEU A 72 -34.78 -15.50 10.51
CA LEU A 72 -35.11 -15.47 9.07
C LEU A 72 -35.81 -14.20 8.57
N LYS A 73 -36.05 -13.20 9.42
CA LYS A 73 -36.67 -11.91 8.99
C LYS A 73 -35.65 -10.80 8.71
N CYS A 74 -34.57 -11.08 8.00
CA CYS A 74 -33.76 -10.01 7.46
C CYS A 74 -34.35 -9.60 6.11
N LYS A 75 -34.88 -8.36 6.04
CA LYS A 75 -35.43 -7.74 4.82
C LYS A 75 -34.39 -7.80 3.71
N THR A 76 -34.63 -8.64 2.72
CA THR A 76 -33.79 -8.73 1.52
C THR A 76 -34.12 -7.58 0.58
N GLY A 77 -33.34 -6.49 0.65
CA GLY A 77 -33.32 -5.50 -0.42
C GLY A 77 -32.74 -6.08 -1.71
N PHE A 78 -32.96 -5.42 -2.83
CA PHE A 78 -32.56 -5.82 -4.19
C PHE A 78 -31.11 -6.33 -4.30
N LEU A 79 -30.17 -5.76 -3.55
CA LEU A 79 -28.77 -6.20 -3.44
C LEU A 79 -28.59 -7.54 -2.70
N GLY A 80 -29.57 -7.97 -1.91
CA GLY A 80 -29.56 -9.25 -1.18
C GLY A 80 -29.76 -10.47 -2.11
N GLY A 81 -30.42 -10.30 -3.25
CA GLY A 81 -30.64 -11.35 -4.23
C GLY A 81 -29.37 -11.82 -4.92
N ILE A 82 -28.56 -10.89 -5.41
CA ILE A 82 -27.27 -11.16 -6.09
C ILE A 82 -26.26 -11.78 -5.11
N ARG A 83 -26.25 -11.29 -3.86
CA ARG A 83 -25.40 -11.80 -2.78
C ARG A 83 -25.79 -13.22 -2.33
N GLY A 84 -27.08 -13.57 -2.40
CA GLY A 84 -27.60 -14.91 -2.07
C GLY A 84 -27.26 -15.94 -3.16
N TRP A 85 -27.23 -15.53 -4.42
CA TRP A 85 -26.88 -16.38 -5.56
C TRP A 85 -25.38 -16.70 -5.61
N LEU A 86 -24.52 -15.71 -5.37
CA LEU A 86 -23.05 -15.89 -5.36
C LEU A 86 -22.51 -16.66 -4.14
N PHE A 87 -23.23 -16.68 -3.03
CA PHE A 87 -22.72 -17.19 -1.75
C PHE A 87 -23.73 -18.08 -1.03
N GLY A 88 -24.20 -19.13 -1.66
CA GLY A 88 -25.15 -20.15 -1.16
C GLY A 88 -25.49 -20.06 0.34
N ARG A 89 -26.76 -20.00 0.68
CA ARG A 89 -27.30 -19.93 2.06
C ARG A 89 -27.01 -21.21 2.86
N LYS A 90 -25.75 -21.53 3.15
CA LYS A 90 -25.43 -22.55 4.14
C LYS A 90 -25.73 -21.99 5.53
N ARG A 91 -26.52 -22.71 6.36
CA ARG A 91 -26.67 -22.40 7.80
C ARG A 91 -25.29 -22.39 8.44
N ARG A 92 -24.89 -21.24 8.96
CA ARG A 92 -23.56 -21.03 9.54
C ARG A 92 -23.70 -20.55 10.97
N SER A 93 -22.84 -21.06 11.86
CA SER A 93 -22.76 -20.56 13.23
C SER A 93 -22.35 -19.08 13.26
N SER A 94 -22.63 -18.38 14.35
CA SER A 94 -22.24 -16.98 14.53
C SER A 94 -20.72 -16.80 14.42
N ALA A 95 -19.94 -17.72 14.97
CA ALA A 95 -18.49 -17.75 14.83
C ALA A 95 -18.05 -17.85 13.36
N GLN A 96 -18.64 -18.74 12.56
CA GLN A 96 -18.32 -18.86 11.13
C GLN A 96 -18.69 -17.59 10.34
N ARG A 97 -19.77 -16.90 10.70
CA ARG A 97 -20.15 -15.62 10.06
C ARG A 97 -19.09 -14.55 10.34
N SER A 98 -18.60 -14.48 11.58
CA SER A 98 -17.53 -13.54 11.96
C SER A 98 -16.24 -13.82 11.19
N VAL A 99 -15.79 -15.08 11.11
CA VAL A 99 -14.59 -15.44 10.31
C VAL A 99 -14.71 -14.95 8.87
N ILE A 100 -15.82 -15.25 8.22
CA ILE A 100 -16.02 -14.88 6.82
C ILE A 100 -16.06 -13.36 6.65
N THR A 101 -16.65 -12.64 7.60
CA THR A 101 -16.72 -11.18 7.57
C THR A 101 -15.33 -10.58 7.68
N TYR A 102 -14.52 -11.01 8.65
CA TYR A 102 -13.14 -10.52 8.81
C TYR A 102 -12.23 -10.97 7.67
N GLN A 103 -12.37 -12.21 7.18
CA GLN A 103 -11.61 -12.70 6.03
C GLN A 103 -11.90 -11.87 4.76
N ARG A 104 -13.17 -11.55 4.49
CA ARG A 104 -13.54 -10.66 3.37
C ARG A 104 -13.03 -9.25 3.57
N GLY A 105 -13.12 -8.73 4.79
CA GLY A 105 -12.55 -7.44 5.14
C GLY A 105 -11.04 -7.40 4.85
N THR A 106 -10.31 -8.42 5.27
CA THR A 106 -8.87 -8.54 5.02
C THR A 106 -8.54 -8.63 3.53
N LEU A 107 -9.31 -9.42 2.76
CA LEU A 107 -9.14 -9.49 1.30
C LEU A 107 -9.41 -8.15 0.62
N LEU A 108 -10.43 -7.40 1.09
CA LEU A 108 -10.71 -6.07 0.58
C LEU A 108 -9.56 -5.10 0.87
N VAL A 109 -9.03 -5.10 2.10
CA VAL A 109 -7.86 -4.28 2.47
C VAL A 109 -6.65 -4.65 1.62
N LEU A 110 -6.42 -5.94 1.39
CA LEU A 110 -5.33 -6.42 0.53
C LEU A 110 -5.52 -5.93 -0.91
N ALA A 111 -6.73 -6.01 -1.45
CA ALA A 111 -7.04 -5.53 -2.80
C ALA A 111 -6.84 -4.00 -2.92
N LEU A 112 -7.26 -3.23 -1.91
CA LEU A 112 -7.03 -1.79 -1.85
C LEU A 112 -5.54 -1.46 -1.77
N LEU A 113 -4.79 -2.20 -0.96
CA LEU A 113 -3.34 -2.05 -0.82
C LEU A 113 -2.63 -2.32 -2.15
N MET A 114 -2.96 -3.43 -2.81
CA MET A 114 -2.42 -3.76 -4.13
C MET A 114 -2.77 -2.69 -5.18
N GLY A 115 -4.01 -2.21 -5.17
CA GLY A 115 -4.45 -1.12 -6.05
C GLY A 115 -3.68 0.19 -5.79
N ALA A 116 -3.51 0.58 -4.53
CA ALA A 116 -2.75 1.77 -4.16
C ALA A 116 -1.27 1.66 -4.53
N GLN A 117 -0.64 0.51 -4.33
CA GLN A 117 0.75 0.26 -4.73
C GLN A 117 0.91 0.29 -6.26
N PHE A 118 0.00 -0.37 -6.99
CA PHE A 118 0.03 -0.37 -8.44
C PHE A 118 -0.12 1.03 -9.01
N TYR A 119 -1.07 1.80 -8.48
CA TYR A 119 -1.24 3.20 -8.84
C TYR A 119 0.03 4.01 -8.55
N TRP A 120 0.60 3.87 -7.35
CA TRP A 120 1.83 4.57 -6.96
C TRP A 120 2.99 4.27 -7.90
N ILE A 121 3.21 2.99 -8.26
CA ILE A 121 4.28 2.56 -9.17
C ILE A 121 4.09 3.19 -10.55
N ILE A 122 2.88 3.13 -11.13
CA ILE A 122 2.62 3.68 -12.46
C ILE A 122 2.86 5.19 -12.48
N VAL A 123 2.25 5.94 -11.56
CA VAL A 123 2.36 7.40 -11.54
C VAL A 123 3.78 7.85 -11.19
N SER A 124 4.47 7.14 -10.30
CA SER A 124 5.88 7.40 -9.96
C SER A 124 6.79 7.23 -11.17
N ASN A 125 6.65 6.14 -11.92
CA ASN A 125 7.43 5.90 -13.13
C ASN A 125 7.15 6.96 -14.18
N LEU A 126 5.87 7.29 -14.45
CA LEU A 126 5.49 8.35 -15.38
C LEU A 126 6.10 9.71 -14.98
N THR A 127 5.99 10.05 -13.70
CA THR A 127 6.53 11.32 -13.18
C THR A 127 8.06 11.38 -13.30
N THR A 128 8.76 10.27 -13.05
CA THR A 128 10.22 10.17 -13.19
C THR A 128 10.65 10.25 -14.66
N ASP A 129 9.95 9.55 -15.54
CA ASP A 129 10.24 9.58 -16.98
C ASP A 129 10.06 10.99 -17.55
N ILE A 130 8.97 11.67 -17.19
CA ILE A 130 8.68 13.03 -17.67
C ILE A 130 9.67 14.04 -17.08
N SER A 131 10.02 13.93 -15.79
CA SER A 131 10.82 14.95 -15.11
C SER A 131 12.33 14.81 -15.30
N GLN A 132 12.83 13.59 -15.55
CA GLN A 132 14.26 13.31 -15.54
C GLN A 132 14.74 12.50 -16.76
N THR A 133 14.09 11.38 -17.06
CA THR A 133 14.62 10.40 -18.01
C THR A 133 14.55 10.91 -19.46
N LEU A 134 13.37 11.34 -19.89
CA LEU A 134 13.14 11.78 -21.28
C LEU A 134 13.81 13.12 -21.59
N PRO A 135 13.74 14.17 -20.74
CA PRO A 135 14.45 15.43 -21.00
C PRO A 135 15.96 15.27 -21.10
N LYS A 136 16.58 14.50 -20.18
CA LYS A 136 18.02 14.21 -20.25
C LYS A 136 18.40 13.46 -21.53
N LYS A 137 17.58 12.51 -21.96
CA LYS A 137 17.81 11.78 -23.20
C LYS A 137 17.75 12.70 -24.42
N ILE A 138 16.79 13.62 -24.47
CA ILE A 138 16.71 14.62 -25.54
C ILE A 138 17.95 15.50 -25.55
N GLU A 139 18.39 15.99 -24.40
CA GLU A 139 19.57 16.83 -24.26
C GLU A 139 20.84 16.12 -24.77
N VAL A 140 21.05 14.86 -24.40
CA VAL A 140 22.18 14.05 -24.88
C VAL A 140 22.14 13.88 -26.40
N LEU A 141 20.97 13.56 -26.96
CA LEU A 141 20.80 13.41 -28.40
C LEU A 141 21.02 14.73 -29.16
N GLU A 142 20.58 15.85 -28.61
CA GLU A 142 20.82 17.20 -29.22
C GLU A 142 22.29 17.59 -29.15
N GLN A 143 23.00 17.23 -28.08
CA GLN A 143 24.46 17.41 -27.99
C GLN A 143 25.22 16.55 -29.03
N GLU A 144 24.84 15.29 -29.18
CA GLU A 144 25.42 14.39 -30.15
C GLU A 144 25.18 14.87 -31.60
N ARG A 145 23.93 15.28 -31.89
CA ARG A 145 23.59 15.93 -33.16
C ARG A 145 24.45 17.15 -33.45
N SER A 146 24.65 18.01 -32.45
CA SER A 146 25.46 19.22 -32.58
C SER A 146 26.92 18.90 -32.88
N ARG A 147 27.48 17.84 -32.24
CA ARG A 147 28.84 17.36 -32.52
C ARG A 147 28.99 16.87 -33.96
N LEU A 148 28.03 16.07 -34.44
CA LEU A 148 28.07 15.58 -35.83
C LEU A 148 27.92 16.73 -36.85
N LEU A 149 27.11 17.73 -36.58
CA LEU A 149 26.96 18.92 -37.43
C LEU A 149 28.28 19.73 -37.51
N LEU A 150 29.02 19.83 -36.40
CA LEU A 150 30.34 20.48 -36.39
C LEU A 150 31.37 19.69 -37.19
N GLN A 151 31.26 18.36 -37.28
CA GLN A 151 32.15 17.53 -38.13
C GLN A 151 31.83 17.68 -39.62
N VAL A 152 30.57 17.84 -40.00
CA VAL A 152 30.14 18.02 -41.39
C VAL A 152 30.53 19.41 -41.93
N SER A 153 30.59 20.43 -41.08
CA SER A 153 30.90 21.80 -41.48
C SER A 153 32.28 21.99 -42.11
N PRO A 154 33.39 21.45 -41.52
CA PRO A 154 34.70 21.54 -42.14
C PRO A 154 34.86 20.70 -43.42
N GLU A 155 34.16 19.55 -43.50
CA GLU A 155 34.18 18.68 -44.67
C GLU A 155 33.53 19.31 -45.90
N LYS A 156 32.44 20.05 -45.73
CA LYS A 156 31.80 20.84 -46.81
C LYS A 156 32.70 22.00 -47.29
N ILE A 157 33.45 22.63 -46.40
CA ILE A 157 34.39 23.69 -46.75
C ILE A 157 35.58 23.10 -47.49
N LEU A 158 36.08 21.94 -47.06
CA LEU A 158 37.16 21.22 -47.74
C LEU A 158 36.74 20.66 -49.11
N SER A 159 35.54 20.11 -49.25
CA SER A 159 35.02 19.61 -50.53
C SER A 159 34.79 20.75 -51.52
N LYS A 160 34.24 21.88 -51.06
CA LYS A 160 34.04 23.07 -51.89
C LYS A 160 35.37 23.71 -52.32
N ASN A 161 36.41 23.69 -51.45
CA ASN A 161 37.73 24.13 -51.78
C ASN A 161 38.44 23.14 -52.71
N ARG A 162 38.16 21.82 -52.61
CA ARG A 162 38.66 20.81 -53.55
C ARG A 162 38.06 20.98 -54.94
N GLU A 163 36.74 21.19 -55.07
CA GLU A 163 36.12 21.49 -56.39
C GLU A 163 36.61 22.77 -57.03
N THR A 164 37.00 23.76 -56.23
CA THR A 164 37.61 25.00 -56.74
C THR A 164 39.10 24.81 -57.05
N LEU A 165 39.81 23.89 -56.42
CA LEU A 165 41.21 23.53 -56.68
C LEU A 165 41.28 22.62 -57.90
N ASP A 166 40.43 21.61 -58.05
CA ASP A 166 40.39 20.71 -59.21
C ASP A 166 40.07 21.48 -60.50
N LYS A 167 39.21 22.51 -60.45
CA LYS A 167 38.98 23.41 -61.59
C LYS A 167 40.19 24.30 -61.93
N LYS A 168 41.17 24.40 -61.03
CA LYS A 168 42.38 25.20 -61.26
C LYS A 168 43.60 24.31 -61.66
N ILE A 169 43.52 23.00 -61.43
CA ILE A 169 44.60 22.02 -61.72
C ILE A 169 44.47 21.46 -63.15
N ASP A 170 43.30 21.53 -63.77
CA ASP A 170 43.10 21.16 -65.19
C ASP A 170 43.88 22.07 -66.17
N SER A 171 44.67 23.02 -65.67
CA SER A 171 45.47 23.92 -66.50
C SER A 171 46.99 23.80 -66.38
N GLU A 172 47.55 22.92 -65.53
CA GLU A 172 49.02 22.73 -65.46
C GLU A 172 49.35 21.27 -65.17
N ASN A 173 49.92 20.63 -66.21
CA ASN A 173 50.64 19.35 -66.13
C ASN A 173 51.87 19.45 -65.19
N ILE A 174 51.89 18.65 -64.12
CA ILE A 174 53.19 18.19 -63.54
C ILE A 174 53.00 16.81 -62.91
N THR A 175 53.91 15.94 -63.33
CA THR A 175 54.19 14.54 -63.11
C THR A 175 54.40 14.11 -61.67
N ASP A 176 53.95 12.88 -61.42
CA ASP A 176 54.49 11.79 -60.60
C ASP A 176 55.38 12.11 -59.39
N ASP A 177 54.94 11.58 -58.33
CA ASP A 177 55.54 10.83 -57.20
C ASP A 177 55.03 11.29 -55.84
N VAL A 178 54.13 10.55 -55.25
CA VAL A 178 54.23 10.09 -53.87
C VAL A 178 53.23 8.97 -53.65
N LEU A 179 53.70 7.77 -53.84
CA LEU A 179 53.06 6.54 -53.43
C LEU A 179 53.23 6.31 -51.93
N SER A 180 52.18 5.79 -51.36
CA SER A 180 52.13 4.89 -50.19
C SER A 180 52.38 5.49 -48.79
N ILE A 181 51.27 5.85 -48.10
CA ILE A 181 51.07 5.45 -46.71
C ILE A 181 49.64 4.92 -46.59
N SER A 182 49.53 3.60 -46.85
CA SER A 182 48.36 2.84 -46.56
C SER A 182 48.31 2.55 -45.06
N GLN A 183 47.64 3.37 -44.27
CA GLN A 183 47.22 3.00 -42.92
C GLN A 183 45.93 2.18 -42.98
N LYS A 184 46.11 0.88 -42.75
CA LYS A 184 45.11 -0.12 -42.55
C LYS A 184 44.38 0.21 -41.22
N SER A 185 43.29 0.97 -41.29
CA SER A 185 42.34 1.11 -40.18
C SER A 185 41.22 0.14 -40.44
N ASP A 186 41.00 -0.77 -39.46
CA ASP A 186 39.84 -1.65 -39.39
C ASP A 186 38.58 -0.79 -39.32
N THR A 187 37.96 -0.60 -40.47
CA THR A 187 36.68 0.14 -40.59
C THR A 187 35.54 -0.85 -40.67
N THR A 188 34.88 -1.10 -39.56
CA THR A 188 33.44 -1.33 -39.58
C THR A 188 32.79 -0.24 -40.46
N PRO A 189 31.85 -0.56 -41.36
CA PRO A 189 31.26 0.42 -42.26
C PRO A 189 30.47 1.45 -41.42
N LEU A 190 31.12 2.56 -41.10
CA LEU A 190 30.49 3.72 -40.48
C LEU A 190 29.47 4.27 -41.49
N LEU A 191 28.20 4.25 -41.10
CA LEU A 191 27.12 4.92 -41.83
C LEU A 191 27.55 6.36 -42.16
N PRO A 192 27.30 6.85 -43.38
CA PRO A 192 27.61 8.23 -43.73
C PRO A 192 27.00 9.21 -42.73
N ILE A 193 27.74 10.24 -42.32
CA ILE A 193 27.38 11.18 -41.24
C ILE A 193 25.95 11.75 -41.42
N ASN A 194 25.52 12.00 -42.63
CA ASN A 194 24.17 12.47 -42.92
C ASN A 194 23.08 11.44 -42.51
N GLN A 195 23.35 10.15 -42.65
CA GLN A 195 22.43 9.11 -42.20
C GLN A 195 22.44 9.00 -40.68
N GLN A 196 23.57 9.22 -40.00
CA GLN A 196 23.64 9.27 -38.54
C GLN A 196 22.83 10.44 -37.98
N ILE A 197 22.92 11.62 -38.59
CA ILE A 197 22.12 12.80 -38.23
C ILE A 197 20.62 12.52 -38.40
N GLN A 198 20.21 11.89 -39.51
CA GLN A 198 18.78 11.55 -39.72
C GLN A 198 18.28 10.53 -38.70
N LEU A 199 19.09 9.57 -38.27
CA LEU A 199 18.74 8.61 -37.21
C LEU A 199 18.58 9.33 -35.88
N ILE A 200 19.46 10.26 -35.53
CA ILE A 200 19.35 11.04 -34.30
C ILE A 200 18.13 11.95 -34.34
N ASP A 201 17.86 12.62 -35.44
CA ASP A 201 16.63 13.45 -35.60
C ASP A 201 15.37 12.61 -35.38
N LYS A 202 15.31 11.40 -35.96
CA LYS A 202 14.18 10.47 -35.73
C LYS A 202 14.07 10.03 -34.28
N GLN A 203 15.20 9.77 -33.59
CA GLN A 203 15.20 9.40 -32.18
C GLN A 203 14.74 10.56 -31.28
N ILE A 204 15.12 11.80 -31.59
CA ILE A 204 14.66 13.01 -30.90
C ILE A 204 13.15 13.16 -31.07
N GLU A 205 12.62 13.00 -32.29
CA GLU A 205 11.21 13.10 -32.57
C GLU A 205 10.40 12.02 -31.85
N GLU A 206 10.86 10.76 -31.89
CA GLU A 206 10.25 9.66 -31.15
C GLU A 206 10.25 9.91 -29.63
N THR A 207 11.35 10.44 -29.10
CA THR A 207 11.45 10.74 -27.67
C THR A 207 10.53 11.88 -27.26
N LYS A 208 10.39 12.91 -28.09
CA LYS A 208 9.43 14.01 -27.88
C LYS A 208 7.98 13.50 -27.93
N TYR A 209 7.65 12.63 -28.89
CA TYR A 209 6.33 12.01 -28.94
C TYR A 209 6.01 11.16 -27.70
N ARG A 210 6.98 10.38 -27.20
CA ARG A 210 6.84 9.63 -25.95
C ARG A 210 6.62 10.54 -24.74
N LEU A 211 7.32 11.67 -24.70
CA LEU A 211 7.15 12.66 -23.64
C LEU A 211 5.71 13.20 -23.62
N GLU A 212 5.17 13.58 -24.76
CA GLU A 212 3.80 14.07 -24.89
C GLU A 212 2.76 13.00 -24.55
N ALA A 213 2.95 11.76 -24.99
CA ALA A 213 2.10 10.63 -24.63
C ALA A 213 2.08 10.38 -23.13
N ASN A 214 3.25 10.43 -22.47
CA ASN A 214 3.35 10.27 -21.02
C ASN A 214 2.67 11.40 -20.24
N TYR A 215 2.73 12.66 -20.73
CA TYR A 215 1.97 13.77 -20.15
C TYR A 215 0.46 13.54 -20.25
N ASN A 216 -0.02 13.09 -21.40
CA ASN A 216 -1.44 12.79 -21.60
C ASN A 216 -1.91 11.67 -20.64
N LEU A 217 -1.13 10.61 -20.50
CA LEU A 217 -1.40 9.54 -19.54
C LEU A 217 -1.40 10.05 -18.10
N LEU A 218 -0.40 10.83 -17.72
CA LEU A 218 -0.32 11.42 -16.38
C LEU A 218 -1.55 12.25 -16.07
N THR A 219 -1.98 13.10 -17.01
CA THR A 219 -3.18 13.93 -16.84
C THR A 219 -4.44 13.09 -16.64
N ILE A 220 -4.60 11.97 -17.35
CA ILE A 220 -5.72 11.03 -17.16
C ILE A 220 -5.68 10.42 -15.76
N TRP A 221 -4.53 9.95 -15.29
CA TRP A 221 -4.38 9.33 -13.98
C TRP A 221 -4.60 10.33 -12.83
N VAL A 222 -4.11 11.56 -12.97
CA VAL A 222 -4.30 12.63 -11.97
C VAL A 222 -5.76 13.09 -11.95
N SER A 223 -6.40 13.27 -13.11
CA SER A 223 -7.80 13.71 -13.20
C SER A 223 -8.79 12.70 -12.61
N THR A 224 -8.43 11.42 -12.55
CA THR A 224 -9.24 10.36 -11.94
C THR A 224 -9.42 10.58 -10.44
N PHE A 225 -8.43 11.17 -9.76
CA PHE A 225 -8.48 11.49 -8.32
C PHE A 225 -9.11 12.85 -8.03
N PHE A 226 -8.85 13.84 -8.86
CA PHE A 226 -9.45 15.16 -8.72
C PHE A 226 -10.66 15.28 -9.65
N ILE A 227 -11.86 15.06 -9.13
CA ILE A 227 -13.14 15.33 -9.82
C ILE A 227 -13.32 16.85 -9.96
N ASN A 228 -12.39 17.54 -10.60
CA ASN A 228 -12.51 18.97 -10.86
C ASN A 228 -12.80 19.22 -12.34
N LYS A 229 -13.95 18.69 -12.83
CA LYS A 229 -14.55 19.08 -14.12
C LYS A 229 -14.80 20.59 -14.25
N THR A 230 -14.76 21.31 -13.15
CA THR A 230 -15.08 22.75 -13.12
C THR A 230 -13.96 23.58 -13.75
N GLN A 231 -12.68 23.23 -13.54
CA GLN A 231 -11.57 23.98 -14.13
C GLN A 231 -11.45 23.77 -15.64
N GLU A 232 -11.72 22.57 -16.13
CA GLU A 232 -11.66 22.28 -17.58
C GLU A 232 -12.71 23.08 -18.37
N ASN A 233 -13.89 23.26 -17.79
CA ASN A 233 -14.96 24.04 -18.42
C ASN A 233 -14.70 25.56 -18.41
N ILE A 234 -14.01 26.08 -17.41
CA ILE A 234 -13.60 27.49 -17.34
C ILE A 234 -12.50 27.78 -18.38
N LEU A 235 -11.53 26.88 -18.49
CA LEU A 235 -10.43 26.99 -19.47
C LEU A 235 -10.92 26.85 -20.93
N LYS A 236 -11.89 25.97 -21.19
CA LYS A 236 -12.49 25.81 -22.53
C LYS A 236 -13.25 27.04 -22.96
N ARG A 237 -13.89 27.75 -22.03
CA ARG A 237 -14.62 29.03 -22.37
C ARG A 237 -13.69 30.21 -22.64
N GLN A 238 -12.47 30.22 -22.07
CA GLN A 238 -11.48 31.29 -22.29
C GLN A 238 -10.64 31.11 -23.58
N ASN A 239 -10.69 29.94 -24.21
CA ASN A 239 -9.75 29.55 -25.28
C ASN A 239 -10.21 29.99 -26.71
N GLN A 240 -11.35 30.63 -26.89
CA GLN A 240 -11.84 30.89 -28.26
C GLN A 240 -11.14 32.01 -29.01
N ASN A 241 -10.26 32.83 -28.37
CA ASN A 241 -9.66 34.00 -29.03
C ASN A 241 -8.19 34.29 -28.66
N ALA A 242 -7.38 33.29 -28.33
CA ALA A 242 -6.01 33.54 -27.90
C ALA A 242 -4.96 33.36 -29.01
N PRO A 243 -3.96 34.25 -29.16
CA PRO A 243 -2.89 34.11 -30.16
C PRO A 243 -1.99 32.92 -29.88
N GLN A 244 -1.53 32.22 -30.95
CA GLN A 244 -0.73 30.97 -30.91
C GLN A 244 0.46 30.97 -29.92
N LYS A 245 1.10 32.12 -29.71
CA LYS A 245 2.24 32.27 -28.79
C LYS A 245 1.85 32.11 -27.30
N LEU A 246 0.59 32.46 -26.99
CA LEU A 246 -0.01 32.30 -25.65
C LEU A 246 -0.40 30.84 -25.37
N GLU A 247 -0.73 30.08 -26.42
CA GLU A 247 -1.08 28.65 -26.28
C GLU A 247 0.12 27.79 -25.93
N ALA A 248 1.29 28.06 -26.52
CA ALA A 248 2.51 27.36 -26.20
C ALA A 248 2.98 27.61 -24.74
N GLN A 249 2.84 28.83 -24.23
CA GLN A 249 3.14 29.12 -22.82
C GLN A 249 2.11 28.46 -21.87
N ARG A 250 0.85 28.40 -22.27
CA ARG A 250 -0.20 27.74 -21.47
C ARG A 250 -0.06 26.23 -21.43
N SER A 251 0.40 25.59 -22.51
CA SER A 251 0.66 24.14 -22.50
C SER A 251 1.79 23.80 -21.52
N ILE A 252 2.88 24.55 -21.53
CA ILE A 252 4.00 24.38 -20.59
C ILE A 252 3.54 24.55 -19.14
N LEU A 253 2.71 25.55 -18.85
CA LEU A 253 2.17 25.78 -17.50
C LEU A 253 1.23 24.65 -17.05
N ARG A 254 0.41 24.08 -17.95
CA ARG A 254 -0.43 22.92 -17.64
C ARG A 254 0.39 21.69 -17.31
N ASP A 255 1.43 21.43 -18.10
CA ASP A 255 2.28 20.27 -17.97
C ASP A 255 3.08 20.31 -16.65
N THR A 256 3.59 21.50 -16.31
CA THR A 256 4.27 21.68 -15.01
C THR A 256 3.31 21.58 -13.83
N ALA A 257 2.08 22.10 -13.94
CA ALA A 257 1.06 21.97 -12.91
C ALA A 257 0.65 20.50 -12.71
N ALA A 258 0.40 19.75 -13.79
CA ALA A 258 0.06 18.33 -13.71
C ALA A 258 1.16 17.49 -13.06
N LEU A 259 2.43 17.78 -13.34
CA LEU A 259 3.56 17.15 -12.67
C LEU A 259 3.61 17.46 -11.17
N GLN A 260 3.33 18.69 -10.80
CA GLN A 260 3.33 19.11 -9.40
C GLN A 260 2.18 18.46 -8.63
N GLU A 261 0.98 18.45 -9.21
CA GLU A 261 -0.18 17.73 -8.65
C GLU A 261 0.11 16.23 -8.49
N ALA A 262 0.70 15.58 -9.49
CA ALA A 262 1.10 14.18 -9.42
C ALA A 262 2.07 13.91 -8.25
N LYS A 263 3.07 14.77 -8.06
CA LYS A 263 4.02 14.65 -6.93
C LYS A 263 3.32 14.77 -5.58
N PHE A 264 2.39 15.71 -5.42
CA PHE A 264 1.60 15.83 -4.20
C PHE A 264 0.74 14.60 -3.91
N ILE A 265 0.08 14.03 -4.95
CA ILE A 265 -0.69 12.80 -4.79
C ILE A 265 0.22 11.64 -4.38
N LEU A 266 1.34 11.46 -5.07
CA LEU A 266 2.29 10.40 -4.77
C LEU A 266 2.82 10.49 -3.34
N GLN A 267 3.19 11.70 -2.90
CA GLN A 267 3.63 11.94 -1.54
C GLN A 267 2.52 11.64 -0.53
N GLY A 268 1.28 12.07 -0.81
CA GLY A 268 0.12 11.76 0.03
C GLY A 268 -0.17 10.26 0.14
N ILE A 269 -0.08 9.53 -0.96
CA ILE A 269 -0.25 8.07 -0.95
C ILE A 269 0.86 7.39 -0.15
N GLN A 270 2.11 7.78 -0.37
CA GLN A 270 3.27 7.19 0.29
C GLN A 270 3.28 7.47 1.79
N LEU A 271 2.94 8.70 2.21
CA LEU A 271 3.05 9.14 3.59
C LEU A 271 1.84 8.76 4.45
N TYR A 272 0.64 8.72 3.86
CA TYR A 272 -0.60 8.50 4.62
C TYR A 272 -1.32 7.21 4.25
N ILE A 273 -1.58 6.98 2.95
CA ILE A 273 -2.45 5.89 2.52
C ILE A 273 -1.76 4.54 2.66
N LEU A 274 -0.52 4.41 2.20
CA LEU A 274 0.20 3.14 2.30
C LEU A 274 0.45 2.71 3.75
N PRO A 275 1.00 3.55 4.66
CA PRO A 275 1.20 3.15 6.05
C PRO A 275 -0.10 2.79 6.76
N LEU A 276 -1.19 3.54 6.51
CA LEU A 276 -2.51 3.25 7.05
C LEU A 276 -3.02 1.87 6.60
N LEU A 277 -2.93 1.55 5.31
CA LEU A 277 -3.35 0.27 4.76
C LEU A 277 -2.48 -0.90 5.27
N TYR A 278 -1.16 -0.70 5.42
CA TYR A 278 -0.27 -1.69 6.02
C TYR A 278 -0.60 -1.93 7.49
N GLY A 279 -0.84 -0.88 8.27
CA GLY A 279 -1.26 -0.99 9.66
C GLY A 279 -2.60 -1.73 9.81
N LEU A 280 -3.54 -1.41 8.95
CA LEU A 280 -4.85 -2.06 8.90
C LEU A 280 -4.74 -3.54 8.51
N LEU A 281 -3.86 -3.88 7.56
CA LEU A 281 -3.58 -5.25 7.17
C LEU A 281 -2.92 -6.05 8.32
N GLY A 282 -1.98 -5.43 9.04
CA GLY A 282 -1.36 -6.03 10.23
C GLY A 282 -2.39 -6.36 11.31
N ALA A 283 -3.26 -5.40 11.64
CA ALA A 283 -4.34 -5.61 12.60
C ALA A 283 -5.34 -6.69 12.15
N ALA A 284 -5.69 -6.72 10.86
CA ALA A 284 -6.58 -7.73 10.31
C ALA A 284 -5.95 -9.15 10.40
N ALA A 285 -4.66 -9.27 10.13
CA ALA A 285 -3.92 -10.53 10.30
C ALA A 285 -3.92 -11.01 11.76
N TYR A 286 -3.71 -10.09 12.71
CA TYR A 286 -3.82 -10.41 14.14
C TYR A 286 -5.22 -10.91 14.51
N VAL A 287 -6.26 -10.17 14.08
CA VAL A 287 -7.66 -10.54 14.37
C VAL A 287 -7.99 -11.91 13.81
N LEU A 288 -7.61 -12.20 12.56
CA LEU A 288 -7.86 -13.53 11.96
C LEU A 288 -7.14 -14.64 12.72
N ARG A 289 -5.89 -14.42 13.13
CA ARG A 289 -5.14 -15.39 13.94
C ARG A 289 -5.83 -15.67 15.28
N THR A 290 -6.19 -14.60 16.00
CA THR A 290 -6.83 -14.70 17.31
C THR A 290 -8.21 -15.37 17.19
N LEU A 291 -9.03 -14.94 16.22
CA LEU A 291 -10.34 -15.51 15.97
C LEU A 291 -10.27 -17.02 15.66
N THR A 292 -9.29 -17.44 14.85
CA THR A 292 -9.07 -18.87 14.54
C THR A 292 -8.71 -19.65 15.79
N THR A 293 -7.86 -19.09 16.66
CA THR A 293 -7.46 -19.71 17.94
C THR A 293 -8.66 -19.79 18.90
N GLU A 294 -9.45 -18.72 19.06
CA GLU A 294 -10.62 -18.71 19.93
C GLU A 294 -11.69 -19.72 19.47
N ILE A 295 -11.93 -19.83 18.17
CA ILE A 295 -12.86 -20.84 17.65
C ILE A 295 -12.36 -22.26 17.86
N ARG A 296 -11.07 -22.50 17.63
CA ARG A 296 -10.46 -23.82 17.86
C ARG A 296 -10.54 -24.25 19.32
N ASN A 297 -10.35 -23.29 20.24
CA ASN A 297 -10.40 -23.52 21.66
C ASN A 297 -11.83 -23.42 22.24
N LEU A 298 -12.84 -23.19 21.41
CA LEU A 298 -14.24 -22.98 21.81
C LEU A 298 -14.44 -21.84 22.84
N THR A 299 -13.58 -20.81 22.76
CA THR A 299 -13.62 -19.64 23.64
C THR A 299 -14.20 -18.39 22.96
N TYR A 300 -14.64 -18.50 21.70
CA TYR A 300 -15.20 -17.38 20.96
C TYR A 300 -16.53 -16.92 21.55
N GLU A 301 -16.63 -15.64 21.86
CA GLU A 301 -17.83 -14.95 22.33
C GLU A 301 -18.26 -13.85 21.35
N ILE A 302 -19.56 -13.57 21.25
CA ILE A 302 -20.09 -12.54 20.34
C ILE A 302 -19.55 -11.15 20.69
N GLU A 303 -19.30 -10.89 21.96
CA GLU A 303 -18.74 -9.64 22.47
C GLU A 303 -17.30 -9.39 22.01
N SER A 304 -16.55 -10.44 21.68
CA SER A 304 -15.20 -10.33 21.08
C SER A 304 -15.17 -9.51 19.80
N ASN A 305 -16.30 -9.39 19.09
CA ASN A 305 -16.39 -8.56 17.88
C ASN A 305 -16.09 -7.07 18.16
N ILE A 306 -16.40 -6.55 19.34
CA ILE A 306 -16.09 -5.16 19.72
C ILE A 306 -14.57 -5.01 19.84
N ARG A 307 -13.89 -5.94 20.53
CA ARG A 307 -12.43 -5.95 20.66
C ARG A 307 -11.74 -6.00 19.31
N TYR A 308 -12.24 -6.81 18.37
CA TYR A 308 -11.67 -6.92 17.02
C TYR A 308 -11.83 -5.64 16.21
N ARG A 309 -12.98 -4.96 16.28
CA ARG A 309 -13.19 -3.69 15.60
C ARG A 309 -12.26 -2.60 16.13
N LEU A 310 -12.16 -2.48 17.46
CA LEU A 310 -11.23 -1.54 18.09
C LEU A 310 -9.79 -1.83 17.70
N ARG A 311 -9.40 -3.11 17.65
CA ARG A 311 -8.05 -3.51 17.23
C ARG A 311 -7.72 -3.10 15.80
N ILE A 312 -8.69 -3.25 14.87
CA ILE A 312 -8.54 -2.83 13.48
C ILE A 312 -8.39 -1.31 13.38
N GLN A 313 -9.18 -0.54 14.12
CA GLN A 313 -9.09 0.92 14.15
C GLN A 313 -7.74 1.39 14.71
N LEU A 314 -7.31 0.81 15.83
CA LEU A 314 -5.99 1.10 16.42
C LEU A 314 -4.85 0.73 15.48
N GLY A 315 -4.97 -0.38 14.75
CA GLY A 315 -3.98 -0.79 13.76
C GLY A 315 -3.84 0.20 12.59
N ALA A 316 -4.95 0.76 12.12
CA ALA A 316 -4.93 1.81 11.09
C ALA A 316 -4.23 3.08 11.60
N VAL A 317 -4.56 3.51 12.82
CA VAL A 317 -3.95 4.70 13.45
C VAL A 317 -2.46 4.47 13.72
N SER A 318 -2.07 3.28 14.19
CA SER A 318 -0.66 2.95 14.44
C SER A 318 0.17 2.95 13.17
N GLY A 319 -0.38 2.43 12.06
CA GLY A 319 0.27 2.49 10.76
C GLY A 319 0.49 3.92 10.28
N LEU A 320 -0.52 4.79 10.43
CA LEU A 320 -0.44 6.20 10.08
C LEU A 320 0.59 6.95 10.93
N ALA A 321 0.65 6.67 12.25
CA ALA A 321 1.65 7.26 13.14
C ALA A 321 3.08 6.91 12.71
N ILE A 322 3.34 5.66 12.33
CA ILE A 322 4.65 5.25 11.78
C ILE A 322 5.00 6.01 10.49
N GLY A 323 4.01 6.23 9.61
CA GLY A 323 4.20 7.05 8.41
C GLY A 323 4.71 8.46 8.74
N TRP A 324 4.10 9.13 9.72
CA TRP A 324 4.52 10.46 10.16
C TRP A 324 5.92 10.49 10.78
N PHE A 325 6.22 9.52 11.64
CA PHE A 325 7.54 9.45 12.28
C PHE A 325 8.66 9.12 11.29
N SER A 326 8.35 8.38 10.25
CA SER A 326 9.32 8.08 9.17
C SER A 326 9.74 9.32 8.39
N ASP A 327 8.81 10.26 8.15
CA ASP A 327 9.10 11.51 7.44
C ASP A 327 9.92 12.49 8.30
N ALA A 328 9.76 12.43 9.64
CA ALA A 328 10.51 13.25 10.58
C ALA A 328 12.02 12.91 10.68
N GLY A 329 12.53 12.02 9.82
CA GLY A 329 13.94 11.64 9.79
C GLY A 329 14.38 10.78 10.97
N LEU A 330 13.44 10.27 11.77
CA LEU A 330 13.70 9.31 12.81
C LEU A 330 14.08 7.96 12.16
N THR A 331 15.36 7.83 11.79
CA THR A 331 15.90 6.55 11.38
C THR A 331 15.87 5.64 12.61
N PHE A 332 14.94 4.71 12.60
CA PHE A 332 14.91 3.64 13.58
C PHE A 332 16.10 2.69 13.33
N SER A 333 17.29 3.17 13.69
CA SER A 333 18.49 2.35 13.75
C SER A 333 18.38 1.46 14.98
N ALA A 334 17.49 0.48 14.95
CA ALA A 334 17.69 -0.72 15.73
C ALA A 334 18.93 -1.38 15.10
N SER A 335 20.00 -1.40 15.80
CA SER A 335 21.39 -1.66 15.40
C SER A 335 21.65 -2.93 14.56
N THR A 336 20.63 -3.66 14.12
CA THR A 336 20.77 -4.91 13.35
C THR A 336 19.69 -5.14 12.28
N LEU A 337 18.57 -4.40 12.26
CA LEU A 337 17.47 -4.64 11.30
C LEU A 337 17.04 -3.32 10.65
N SER A 338 17.46 -3.11 9.41
CA SER A 338 16.94 -2.03 8.55
C SER A 338 15.55 -2.43 8.03
N LEU A 339 14.50 -2.19 8.82
CA LEU A 339 13.12 -2.43 8.40
C LEU A 339 12.61 -1.21 7.61
N SER A 340 11.93 -1.47 6.49
CA SER A 340 11.28 -0.40 5.76
C SER A 340 10.15 0.22 6.61
N PRO A 341 9.82 1.52 6.44
CA PRO A 341 8.72 2.18 7.16
C PRO A 341 7.37 1.46 7.00
N LEU A 342 7.13 0.88 5.84
CA LEU A 342 5.90 0.12 5.56
C LEU A 342 5.86 -1.21 6.33
N ALA A 343 7.01 -1.88 6.48
CA ALA A 343 7.11 -3.08 7.31
C ALA A 343 6.88 -2.76 8.80
N LEU A 344 7.41 -1.64 9.28
CA LEU A 344 7.15 -1.14 10.63
C LEU A 344 5.67 -0.79 10.83
N ALA A 345 5.02 -0.16 9.86
CA ALA A 345 3.58 0.12 9.91
C ALA A 345 2.75 -1.16 9.99
N PHE A 346 3.10 -2.20 9.24
CA PHE A 346 2.47 -3.52 9.36
C PHE A 346 2.66 -4.15 10.73
N LEU A 347 3.89 -4.14 11.26
CA LEU A 347 4.21 -4.69 12.59
C LEU A 347 3.49 -3.92 13.70
N ALA A 348 3.46 -2.59 13.63
CA ALA A 348 2.73 -1.76 14.58
C ALA A 348 1.21 -2.02 14.54
N GLY A 349 0.65 -2.27 13.37
CA GLY A 349 -0.74 -2.70 13.22
C GLY A 349 -1.00 -4.10 13.77
N TYR A 350 -0.07 -5.04 13.54
CA TYR A 350 -0.16 -6.40 14.07
C TYR A 350 0.01 -6.42 15.60
N SER A 351 0.96 -5.66 16.15
CA SER A 351 1.17 -5.50 17.58
C SER A 351 1.15 -4.04 17.97
N VAL A 352 0.04 -3.59 18.55
CA VAL A 352 -0.11 -2.20 19.07
C VAL A 352 0.89 -1.91 20.20
N GLU A 353 1.37 -2.94 20.87
CA GLU A 353 2.40 -2.85 21.90
C GLU A 353 3.72 -2.29 21.34
N VAL A 354 4.04 -2.61 20.09
CA VAL A 354 5.21 -2.03 19.39
C VAL A 354 5.05 -0.51 19.27
N LEU A 355 3.86 -0.01 18.93
CA LEU A 355 3.60 1.42 18.86
C LEU A 355 3.80 2.09 20.21
N PHE A 356 3.22 1.55 21.28
CA PHE A 356 3.38 2.11 22.63
C PHE A 356 4.85 2.11 23.06
N SER A 357 5.59 1.03 22.82
CA SER A 357 7.02 0.96 23.11
C SER A 357 7.83 2.02 22.36
N LEU A 358 7.46 2.32 21.12
CA LEU A 358 8.08 3.39 20.33
C LEU A 358 7.74 4.78 20.91
N MET A 359 6.48 5.00 21.28
CA MET A 359 6.04 6.26 21.91
C MET A 359 6.75 6.48 23.25
N ASP A 360 6.85 5.47 24.10
CA ASP A 360 7.55 5.55 25.39
C ASP A 360 9.03 5.92 25.18
N ARG A 361 9.68 5.29 24.19
CA ARG A 361 11.07 5.61 23.86
C ARG A 361 11.24 7.05 23.37
N MET A 362 10.30 7.55 22.58
CA MET A 362 10.30 8.95 22.16
C MET A 362 10.12 9.89 23.33
N ILE A 363 9.13 9.65 24.19
CA ILE A 363 8.88 10.46 25.39
C ILE A 363 10.14 10.48 26.27
N TYR A 364 10.78 9.34 26.46
CA TYR A 364 12.03 9.27 27.22
C TYR A 364 13.15 10.10 26.58
N THR A 365 13.30 10.06 25.26
CA THR A 365 14.30 10.83 24.54
C THR A 365 14.08 12.34 24.70
N PHE A 366 12.85 12.80 24.59
CA PHE A 366 12.50 14.22 24.80
C PHE A 366 12.61 14.63 26.26
N SER A 367 12.25 13.75 27.20
CA SER A 367 12.33 14.04 28.63
C SER A 367 13.76 14.03 29.17
N SER A 368 14.69 13.30 28.57
CA SER A 368 16.08 13.24 29.02
C SER A 368 16.91 14.47 28.62
N GLU A 369 16.46 15.31 27.69
CA GLU A 369 17.12 16.58 27.35
C GLU A 369 16.89 17.69 28.40
N GLU A 370 15.92 17.55 29.31
CA GLU A 370 15.58 18.56 30.29
C GLU A 370 16.24 18.38 31.68
N THR A 371 17.24 17.52 31.84
CA THR A 371 17.94 17.46 33.13
C THR A 371 19.18 18.38 33.14
N PRO A 372 19.04 19.67 33.50
CA PRO A 372 20.21 20.50 33.78
C PRO A 372 20.83 20.06 35.11
N LEU A 373 22.07 19.62 35.03
CA LEU A 373 23.10 19.73 36.08
C LEU A 373 22.57 19.91 37.52
N ARG A 374 22.11 18.84 38.16
CA ARG A 374 21.95 18.87 39.62
C ARG A 374 23.32 18.86 40.25
N ASN A 375 23.73 20.04 40.75
CA ASN A 375 24.89 20.39 41.53
C ASN A 375 25.51 19.22 42.30
N LYS A 376 26.76 18.91 41.99
CA LYS A 376 27.70 18.24 42.90
C LYS A 376 27.84 19.15 44.15
N ILE A 377 27.19 18.76 45.22
CA ILE A 377 27.52 19.26 46.55
C ILE A 377 28.91 18.68 46.89
N PRO A 378 29.93 19.54 47.16
CA PRO A 378 31.23 19.03 47.56
C PRO A 378 31.11 18.50 48.97
N ASP A 379 31.46 17.22 49.18
CA ASP A 379 31.63 16.58 50.44
C ASP A 379 32.69 17.36 51.27
N LYS A 380 32.25 18.00 52.33
CA LYS A 380 33.05 18.68 53.31
C LYS A 380 33.58 17.62 54.26
N LYS A 381 34.85 17.17 54.06
CA LYS A 381 35.61 16.43 55.04
C LYS A 381 35.81 17.30 56.30
N SER A 382 35.41 16.80 57.44
CA SER A 382 35.95 17.10 58.75
C SER A 382 36.20 15.81 59.51
#